data_826fd7f0728a7215c9706bd75a8d2b17
#
_entry.id   826fd7f0728a7215c9706bd75a8d2b17
#
_cell.length_a   1.000
_cell.length_b   1.000
_cell.length_c   1.000
_cell.angle_alpha   90.00
_cell.angle_beta   90.00
_cell.angle_gamma   90.00
#
_symmetry.space_group_name_H-M   'P 1'
#
loop_
_entity.id
_entity.type
_entity.pdbx_description
1 polymer ?
#
loop_
_entity_poly.entity_id
_entity_poly.type
_entity_poly.pdbx_seq_one_letter_code
_entity_poly.pdbx_strand_id
1 'polypeptide(L)'
;MQSISFDEGYKEFAINGDENRVIRFNPKDFGILTRMEETFSDFGELEQKLKDSTEESFTAVLKEAEETVYAKMDSIFNADVHDIIFNHQSPISLVGGEFLFMRVINAIVPIVEKEVKKEMQASEKRMSRYTGKYNK
;
A
#
# COMPACT_ATOMS: atom_id res chain seq x y z
N MET A 1 -12.25 -25.21 21.02
CA MET A 1 -11.52 -23.95 21.09
C MET A 1 -12.53 -22.82 21.22
N GLN A 2 -12.31 -21.91 22.13
CA GLN A 2 -13.16 -20.71 22.27
C GLN A 2 -12.75 -19.68 21.22
N SER A 3 -13.69 -18.87 20.75
CA SER A 3 -13.48 -17.83 19.76
C SER A 3 -13.68 -16.45 20.37
N ILE A 4 -12.84 -15.51 19.95
CA ILE A 4 -13.02 -14.08 20.24
C ILE A 4 -13.39 -13.43 18.91
N SER A 5 -14.54 -12.79 18.83
CA SER A 5 -15.06 -12.25 17.59
C SER A 5 -15.23 -10.74 17.67
N PHE A 6 -14.69 -10.03 16.67
CA PHE A 6 -14.80 -8.59 16.52
C PHE A 6 -14.61 -8.21 15.06
N ASP A 7 -15.07 -7.03 14.68
CA ASP A 7 -14.86 -6.48 13.33
C ASP A 7 -13.41 -5.98 13.20
N GLU A 8 -12.69 -6.50 12.21
CA GLU A 8 -11.30 -6.12 11.94
C GLU A 8 -11.17 -4.97 10.95
N GLY A 9 -12.28 -4.49 10.40
CA GLY A 9 -12.31 -3.35 9.51
C GLY A 9 -11.88 -3.62 8.06
N TYR A 10 -11.74 -4.87 7.68
CA TYR A 10 -11.33 -5.22 6.32
C TYR A 10 -12.38 -4.83 5.29
N LYS A 11 -11.91 -4.31 4.15
CA LYS A 11 -12.71 -4.03 2.96
C LYS A 11 -12.05 -4.67 1.74
N GLU A 12 -12.86 -4.98 0.74
CA GLU A 12 -12.39 -5.54 -0.52
C GLU A 12 -12.29 -4.43 -1.58
N PHE A 13 -11.21 -4.46 -2.35
CA PHE A 13 -10.94 -3.49 -3.41
C PHE A 13 -10.67 -4.23 -4.71
N ALA A 14 -11.44 -3.93 -5.76
CA ALA A 14 -11.20 -4.44 -7.10
C ALA A 14 -10.13 -3.60 -7.78
N ILE A 15 -9.10 -4.24 -8.32
CA ILE A 15 -8.03 -3.54 -9.03
C ILE A 15 -8.54 -3.16 -10.43
N ASN A 16 -8.52 -1.86 -10.73
CA ASN A 16 -9.00 -1.30 -12.00
C ASN A 16 -10.42 -1.74 -12.37
N GLY A 17 -11.28 -1.93 -11.35
CA GLY A 17 -12.66 -2.36 -11.57
C GLY A 17 -12.84 -3.83 -11.95
N ASP A 18 -11.76 -4.61 -11.95
CA ASP A 18 -11.78 -6.04 -12.27
C ASP A 18 -12.15 -6.85 -11.02
N GLU A 19 -13.36 -7.39 -11.00
CA GLU A 19 -13.87 -8.17 -9.86
C GLU A 19 -13.14 -9.50 -9.65
N ASN A 20 -12.34 -9.94 -10.61
CA ASN A 20 -11.47 -11.10 -10.48
C ASN A 20 -10.10 -10.77 -9.87
N ARG A 21 -9.82 -9.48 -9.65
CA ARG A 21 -8.58 -8.98 -9.08
C ARG A 21 -8.91 -8.16 -7.83
N VAL A 22 -9.07 -8.86 -6.72
CA VAL A 22 -9.51 -8.25 -5.46
C VAL A 22 -8.43 -8.38 -4.40
N ILE A 23 -8.10 -7.28 -3.74
CA ILE A 23 -7.27 -7.28 -2.54
C ILE A 23 -8.14 -6.89 -1.34
N ARG A 24 -7.76 -7.37 -0.17
CA ARG A 24 -8.50 -7.15 1.06
C ARG A 24 -7.59 -6.56 2.11
N PHE A 25 -7.94 -5.38 2.61
CA PHE A 25 -7.20 -4.74 3.69
C PHE A 25 -8.09 -3.74 4.44
N ASN A 26 -7.63 -3.33 5.61
CA ASN A 26 -8.28 -2.27 6.36
C ASN A 26 -7.71 -0.91 5.93
N PRO A 27 -8.47 -0.07 5.19
CA PRO A 27 -7.95 1.21 4.70
C PRO A 27 -7.70 2.23 5.82
N LYS A 28 -8.11 1.94 7.04
CA LYS A 28 -7.88 2.76 8.23
C LYS A 28 -6.78 2.20 9.13
N ASP A 29 -6.03 1.23 8.64
CA ASP A 29 -4.88 0.67 9.35
C ASP A 29 -3.70 1.66 9.24
N PHE A 30 -3.35 2.29 10.35
CA PHE A 30 -2.23 3.24 10.42
C PHE A 30 -0.89 2.57 10.10
N GLY A 31 -0.78 1.26 10.36
CA GLY A 31 0.40 0.48 10.00
C GLY A 31 0.64 0.42 8.49
N ILE A 32 -0.43 0.39 7.69
CA ILE A 32 -0.32 0.45 6.23
C ILE A 32 0.33 1.77 5.81
N LEU A 33 -0.14 2.89 6.35
CA LEU A 33 0.40 4.21 6.03
C LEU A 33 1.88 4.31 6.40
N THR A 34 2.26 3.84 7.58
CA THR A 34 3.65 3.82 8.04
C THR A 34 4.54 2.97 7.12
N ARG A 35 4.07 1.78 6.75
CA ARG A 35 4.82 0.88 5.86
C ARG A 35 4.94 1.45 4.45
N MET A 36 3.92 2.16 3.97
CA MET A 36 4.00 2.87 2.68
C MET A 36 5.07 3.95 2.69
N GLU A 37 5.13 4.77 3.75
CA GLU A 37 6.15 5.83 3.89
C GLU A 37 7.56 5.25 3.89
N GLU A 38 7.79 4.19 4.64
CA GLU A 38 9.08 3.47 4.66
C GLU A 38 9.45 2.94 3.27
N THR A 39 8.47 2.40 2.56
CA THR A 39 8.65 1.84 1.23
C THR A 39 8.97 2.90 0.18
N PHE A 40 8.44 4.12 0.31
CA PHE A 40 8.75 5.22 -0.63
C PHE A 40 10.24 5.50 -0.72
N SER A 41 10.94 5.54 0.40
CA SER A 41 12.38 5.76 0.43
C SER A 41 13.12 4.63 -0.31
N ASP A 42 12.73 3.39 -0.04
CA ASP A 42 13.32 2.22 -0.69
C ASP A 42 13.08 2.21 -2.20
N PHE A 43 11.90 2.63 -2.64
CA PHE A 43 11.55 2.70 -4.06
C PHE A 43 12.32 3.81 -4.78
N GLY A 44 12.59 4.93 -4.10
CA GLY A 44 13.44 5.99 -4.65
C GLY A 44 14.86 5.52 -4.91
N GLU A 45 15.43 4.78 -3.97
CA GLU A 45 16.77 4.17 -4.12
C GLU A 45 16.79 3.14 -5.24
N LEU A 46 15.74 2.34 -5.36
CA LEU A 46 15.60 1.33 -6.40
C LEU A 46 15.54 1.97 -7.79
N GLU A 47 14.76 3.04 -7.94
CA GLU A 47 14.67 3.80 -9.19
C GLU A 47 16.03 4.35 -9.61
N GLN A 48 16.80 4.90 -8.66
CA GLN A 48 18.13 5.43 -8.92
C GLN A 48 19.08 4.30 -9.33
N LYS A 49 19.01 3.15 -8.68
CA LYS A 49 19.83 1.98 -9.01
C LYS A 49 19.55 1.48 -10.43
N LEU A 50 18.29 1.50 -10.85
CA LEU A 50 17.90 1.14 -12.22
C LEU A 50 18.46 2.12 -13.24
N LYS A 51 18.42 3.43 -12.97
CA LYS A 51 18.97 4.47 -13.83
C LYS A 51 20.48 4.40 -13.96
N ASP A 52 21.16 4.01 -12.89
CA ASP A 52 22.62 3.92 -12.84
C ASP A 52 23.17 2.59 -13.35
N SER A 53 22.31 1.62 -13.70
CA SER A 53 22.73 0.32 -14.17
C SER A 53 23.39 0.39 -15.55
N THR A 54 24.38 -0.50 -15.77
CA THR A 54 25.07 -0.65 -17.08
C THR A 54 24.34 -1.69 -17.93
N GLU A 55 24.63 -1.73 -19.24
CA GLU A 55 24.09 -2.77 -20.13
C GLU A 55 24.37 -4.18 -19.61
N GLU A 56 25.56 -4.41 -19.08
CA GLU A 56 25.97 -5.71 -18.55
C GLU A 56 25.20 -6.12 -17.29
N SER A 57 24.90 -5.15 -16.42
CA SER A 57 24.22 -5.40 -15.14
C SER A 57 22.70 -5.23 -15.21
N PHE A 58 22.17 -4.70 -16.30
CA PHE A 58 20.76 -4.26 -16.40
C PHE A 58 19.76 -5.38 -16.10
N THR A 59 19.92 -6.54 -16.73
CA THR A 59 18.99 -7.67 -16.52
C THR A 59 19.02 -8.16 -15.07
N ALA A 60 20.20 -8.25 -14.46
CA ALA A 60 20.36 -8.67 -13.08
C ALA A 60 19.73 -7.64 -12.11
N VAL A 61 19.91 -6.35 -12.38
CA VAL A 61 19.32 -5.26 -11.59
C VAL A 61 17.80 -5.27 -11.71
N LEU A 62 17.26 -5.49 -12.91
CA LEU A 62 15.81 -5.61 -13.13
C LEU A 62 15.21 -6.75 -12.33
N LYS A 63 15.83 -7.91 -12.36
CA LYS A 63 15.34 -9.10 -11.65
C LYS A 63 15.33 -8.87 -10.14
N GLU A 64 16.40 -8.33 -9.60
CA GLU A 64 16.48 -7.98 -8.18
C GLU A 64 15.42 -6.94 -7.80
N ALA A 65 15.25 -5.94 -8.65
CA ALA A 65 14.25 -4.89 -8.46
C ALA A 65 12.83 -5.44 -8.44
N GLU A 66 12.48 -6.35 -9.35
CA GLU A 66 11.17 -7.01 -9.37
C GLU A 66 10.89 -7.75 -8.07
N GLU A 67 11.84 -8.55 -7.62
CA GLU A 67 11.72 -9.32 -6.38
C GLU A 67 11.55 -8.39 -5.17
N THR A 68 12.31 -7.30 -5.15
CA THR A 68 12.22 -6.29 -4.09
C THR A 68 10.84 -5.63 -4.06
N VAL A 69 10.33 -5.21 -5.21
CA VAL A 69 9.01 -4.57 -5.30
C VAL A 69 7.90 -5.53 -4.86
N TYR A 70 7.94 -6.78 -5.31
CA TYR A 70 6.96 -7.78 -4.92
C TYR A 70 6.94 -7.99 -3.40
N ALA A 71 8.12 -8.17 -2.81
CA ALA A 71 8.24 -8.37 -1.37
C ALA A 71 7.77 -7.14 -0.57
N LYS A 72 8.12 -5.94 -1.01
CA LYS A 72 7.70 -4.69 -0.36
C LYS A 72 6.20 -4.47 -0.46
N MET A 73 5.61 -4.76 -1.62
CA MET A 73 4.18 -4.62 -1.83
C MET A 73 3.39 -5.55 -0.90
N ASP A 74 3.80 -6.81 -0.81
CA ASP A 74 3.19 -7.79 0.09
C ASP A 74 3.36 -7.37 1.55
N SER A 75 4.52 -6.81 1.91
CA SER A 75 4.81 -6.33 3.26
C SER A 75 3.90 -5.18 3.68
N ILE A 76 3.59 -4.25 2.77
CA ILE A 76 2.69 -3.13 3.06
C ILE A 76 1.33 -3.63 3.56
N PHE A 77 0.78 -4.65 2.92
CA PHE A 77 -0.55 -5.18 3.22
C PHE A 77 -0.52 -6.40 4.15
N ASN A 78 0.66 -6.91 4.53
CA ASN A 78 0.83 -8.15 5.28
C ASN A 78 0.07 -9.32 4.64
N ALA A 79 0.07 -9.38 3.32
CA ALA A 79 -0.65 -10.38 2.53
C ALA A 79 0.02 -10.55 1.18
N ASP A 80 -0.23 -11.69 0.55
CA ASP A 80 0.27 -12.00 -0.79
C ASP A 80 -0.63 -11.31 -1.83
N VAL A 81 -0.28 -10.09 -2.21
CA VAL A 81 -1.11 -9.25 -3.09
C VAL A 81 -0.46 -8.90 -4.44
N HIS A 82 0.84 -9.12 -4.60
CA HIS A 82 1.57 -8.64 -5.77
C HIS A 82 1.06 -9.19 -7.09
N ASP A 83 0.71 -10.46 -7.18
CA ASP A 83 0.18 -11.05 -8.42
C ASP A 83 -1.16 -10.45 -8.81
N ILE A 84 -1.99 -10.14 -7.84
CA ILE A 84 -3.30 -9.53 -8.05
C ILE A 84 -3.13 -8.09 -8.52
N ILE A 85 -2.28 -7.32 -7.84
CA ILE A 85 -2.06 -5.90 -8.12
C ILE A 85 -1.43 -5.70 -9.50
N PHE A 86 -0.35 -6.43 -9.79
CA PHE A 86 0.39 -6.27 -11.05
C PHE A 86 -0.12 -7.14 -12.20
N ASN A 87 -1.05 -8.06 -11.91
CA ASN A 87 -1.66 -8.94 -12.92
C ASN A 87 -0.60 -9.69 -13.75
N HIS A 88 0.41 -10.23 -13.06
CA HIS A 88 1.53 -10.98 -13.67
C HIS A 88 2.42 -10.13 -14.59
N GLN A 89 2.22 -8.83 -14.64
CA GLN A 89 3.10 -7.92 -15.35
C GLN A 89 4.26 -7.53 -14.44
N SER A 90 5.43 -7.23 -15.02
CA SER A 90 6.55 -6.72 -14.23
C SER A 90 6.18 -5.40 -13.54
N PRO A 91 6.44 -5.25 -12.24
CA PRO A 91 6.18 -4.01 -11.53
C PRO A 91 7.07 -2.86 -11.99
N ILE A 92 8.11 -3.18 -12.77
CA ILE A 92 9.07 -2.21 -13.31
C ILE A 92 8.69 -1.82 -14.74
N SER A 93 7.56 -2.30 -15.26
CA SER A 93 7.03 -1.86 -16.54
C SER A 93 6.81 -0.35 -16.53
N LEU A 94 7.07 0.30 -17.64
CA LEU A 94 6.87 1.74 -17.78
C LEU A 94 5.49 2.02 -18.40
N VAL A 95 4.74 2.89 -17.76
CA VAL A 95 3.44 3.35 -18.23
C VAL A 95 3.43 4.88 -18.15
N GLY A 96 3.36 5.54 -19.29
CA GLY A 96 3.40 7.00 -19.33
C GLY A 96 4.67 7.60 -18.73
N GLY A 97 5.80 6.91 -18.85
CA GLY A 97 7.09 7.35 -18.30
C GLY A 97 7.31 7.07 -16.81
N GLU A 98 6.33 6.46 -16.15
CA GLU A 98 6.45 6.06 -14.73
C GLU A 98 6.52 4.55 -14.60
N PHE A 99 7.24 4.08 -13.59
CA PHE A 99 7.22 2.67 -13.23
C PHE A 99 5.84 2.28 -12.68
N LEU A 100 5.39 1.08 -13.05
CA LEU A 100 4.07 0.57 -12.66
C LEU A 100 3.89 0.55 -11.13
N PHE A 101 4.93 0.17 -10.38
CA PHE A 101 4.85 0.15 -8.92
C PHE A 101 4.59 1.54 -8.32
N MET A 102 5.14 2.60 -8.92
CA MET A 102 4.89 3.97 -8.47
C MET A 102 3.45 4.40 -8.77
N ARG A 103 2.91 3.99 -9.91
CA ARG A 103 1.51 4.27 -10.25
C ARG A 103 0.56 3.60 -9.26
N VAL A 104 0.87 2.37 -8.84
CA VAL A 104 0.08 1.63 -7.84
C VAL A 104 0.10 2.37 -6.49
N ILE A 105 1.28 2.73 -6.01
CA ILE A 105 1.43 3.46 -4.74
C ILE A 105 0.67 4.79 -4.78
N ASN A 106 0.82 5.56 -5.87
CA ASN A 106 0.14 6.84 -6.03
C ASN A 106 -1.38 6.70 -6.12
N ALA A 107 -1.90 5.54 -6.53
CA ALA A 107 -3.34 5.27 -6.53
C ALA A 107 -3.87 4.88 -5.14
N ILE A 108 -3.07 4.16 -4.35
CA ILE A 108 -3.49 3.64 -3.04
C ILE A 108 -3.34 4.67 -1.92
N VAL A 109 -2.25 5.43 -1.90
CA VAL A 109 -1.95 6.40 -0.83
C VAL A 109 -3.12 7.37 -0.55
N PRO A 110 -3.73 8.01 -1.56
CA PRO A 110 -4.84 8.93 -1.28
C PRO A 110 -6.05 8.26 -0.63
N ILE A 111 -6.31 6.99 -0.97
CA ILE A 111 -7.41 6.22 -0.38
C ILE A 111 -7.18 6.03 1.11
N VAL A 112 -5.98 5.57 1.48
CA VAL A 112 -5.61 5.32 2.88
C VAL A 112 -5.56 6.63 3.68
N GLU A 113 -4.94 7.67 3.13
CA GLU A 113 -4.86 8.98 3.78
C GLU A 113 -6.25 9.54 4.09
N LYS A 114 -7.14 9.49 3.13
CA LYS A 114 -8.51 9.98 3.28
C LYS A 114 -9.26 9.22 4.37
N GLU A 115 -9.17 7.89 4.36
CA GLU A 115 -9.86 7.04 5.33
C GLU A 115 -9.28 7.20 6.74
N VAL A 116 -7.96 7.30 6.86
CA VAL A 116 -7.28 7.55 8.15
C VAL A 116 -7.69 8.91 8.72
N LYS A 117 -7.69 9.96 7.92
CA LYS A 117 -8.11 11.31 8.35
C LYS A 117 -9.56 11.33 8.81
N LYS A 118 -10.47 10.65 8.09
CA LYS A 118 -11.87 10.52 8.49
C LYS A 118 -12.01 9.85 9.86
N GLU A 119 -11.29 8.76 10.08
CA GLU A 119 -11.34 8.03 11.34
C GLU A 119 -10.79 8.86 12.49
N MET A 120 -9.70 9.58 12.27
CA MET A 120 -9.12 10.48 13.27
C MET A 120 -10.10 11.60 13.66
N GLN A 121 -10.75 12.23 12.67
CA GLN A 121 -11.75 13.27 12.92
C GLN A 121 -12.96 12.74 13.69
N ALA A 122 -13.44 11.56 13.34
CA ALA A 122 -14.53 10.91 14.07
C ALA A 122 -14.13 10.58 15.51
N SER A 123 -12.90 10.13 15.72
CA SER A 123 -12.34 9.86 17.03
C SER A 123 -12.24 11.14 17.87
N GLU A 124 -11.76 12.23 17.28
CA GLU A 124 -11.69 13.54 17.95
C GLU A 124 -13.07 14.04 18.36
N LYS A 125 -14.06 13.92 17.50
CA LYS A 125 -15.44 14.31 17.80
C LYS A 125 -16.01 13.49 18.97
N ARG A 126 -15.75 12.20 19.01
CA ARG A 126 -16.15 11.34 20.14
C ARG A 126 -15.47 11.74 21.44
N MET A 127 -14.18 12.00 21.37
CA MET A 127 -13.38 12.46 22.52
C MET A 127 -13.87 13.81 23.00
N SER A 128 -14.12 14.76 22.11
CA SER A 128 -14.68 16.09 22.44
C SER A 128 -16.01 15.99 23.17
N ARG A 129 -16.92 15.16 22.67
CA ARG A 129 -18.25 14.95 23.32
C ARG A 129 -18.08 14.37 24.72
N TYR A 130 -17.18 13.43 24.87
CA TYR A 130 -16.92 12.76 26.14
C TYR A 130 -16.31 13.74 27.14
N THR A 131 -15.31 14.51 26.71
CA THR A 131 -14.66 15.55 27.53
C THR A 131 -15.64 16.64 27.95
N GLY A 132 -16.48 17.13 27.02
CA GLY A 132 -17.49 18.15 27.28
C GLY A 132 -18.53 17.69 28.31
N LYS A 133 -18.84 16.42 28.35
CA LYS A 133 -19.78 15.82 29.32
C LYS A 133 -19.23 15.89 30.76
N TYR A 134 -17.93 15.79 30.94
CA TYR A 134 -17.30 15.76 32.26
C TYR A 134 -16.79 17.11 32.74
N ASN A 135 -16.73 18.11 31.89
CA ASN A 135 -16.20 19.45 32.19
C ASN A 135 -17.29 20.49 32.49
N LYS A 136 -18.45 20.08 32.92
CA LYS A 136 -19.53 21.00 33.33
C LYS A 136 -19.37 21.48 34.74
#